data_2c64a03dde3342b4832e59509ba2ff6a
#
_entry.id   2c64a03dde3342b4832e59509ba2ff6a
#
_cell.length_a   1.000
_cell.length_b   1.000
_cell.length_c   1.000
_cell.angle_alpha   90.00
_cell.angle_beta   90.00
_cell.angle_gamma   90.00
#
_symmetry.space_group_name_H-M   'P 1'
#
loop_
_entity.id
_entity.type
_entity.pdbx_description
1 polymer ?
#
loop_
_entity_poly.entity_id
_entity_poly.type
_entity_poly.pdbx_seq_one_letter_code
_entity_poly.pdbx_strand_id
1 'polypeptide(L)'
;MIVHRMTFHIKPGHIEEACALVLAEIKRVNWHRPIRLYTSKMGRFDTLAAENDFANLAEYEQYWNDWSATPAAGAFIEKWTPLVEPGGTQELWDLAI
;
A
#
# COMPACT_ATOMS: atom_id res chain seq x y z
N MET A 1 -18.83 -1.03 -0.71
CA MET A 1 -17.43 -0.52 -0.54
C MET A 1 -16.51 -1.69 -0.31
N ILE A 2 -15.47 -1.76 -1.10
CA ILE A 2 -14.42 -2.78 -0.98
C ILE A 2 -13.18 -2.13 -0.37
N VAL A 3 -12.57 -2.79 0.59
CA VAL A 3 -11.31 -2.36 1.21
C VAL A 3 -10.20 -3.31 0.77
N HIS A 4 -9.19 -2.78 0.13
CA HIS A 4 -7.97 -3.52 -0.22
C HIS A 4 -6.92 -3.24 0.84
N ARG A 5 -6.53 -4.28 1.56
CA ARG A 5 -5.50 -4.19 2.60
C ARG A 5 -4.25 -4.94 2.16
N MET A 6 -3.13 -4.23 2.18
CA MET A 6 -1.82 -4.80 1.92
C MET A 6 -0.99 -4.68 3.20
N THR A 7 -0.37 -5.78 3.62
CA THR A 7 0.52 -5.80 4.78
C THR A 7 1.91 -6.22 4.32
N PHE A 8 2.90 -5.41 4.68
CA PHE A 8 4.29 -5.61 4.26
C PHE A 8 5.19 -5.78 5.48
N HIS A 9 6.16 -6.65 5.35
CA HIS A 9 7.25 -6.80 6.31
C HIS A 9 8.44 -6.01 5.79
N ILE A 10 8.85 -5.02 6.55
CA ILE A 10 9.93 -4.11 6.18
C ILE A 10 11.23 -4.61 6.82
N LYS A 11 12.34 -4.47 6.11
CA LYS A 11 13.64 -4.83 6.66
C LYS A 11 13.95 -4.00 7.90
N PRO A 12 14.59 -4.61 8.93
CA PRO A 12 14.93 -3.88 10.15
C PRO A 12 15.68 -2.58 9.86
N GLY A 13 15.27 -1.50 10.51
CA GLY A 13 15.88 -0.18 10.35
C GLY A 13 15.37 0.64 9.16
N HIS A 14 14.45 0.11 8.35
CA HIS A 14 13.95 0.78 7.14
C HIS A 14 12.49 1.21 7.22
N ILE A 15 11.83 1.10 8.38
CA ILE A 15 10.40 1.40 8.49
C ILE A 15 10.09 2.90 8.19
N GLU A 16 10.91 3.81 8.66
CA GLU A 16 10.69 5.24 8.42
C GLU A 16 10.86 5.58 6.95
N GLU A 17 11.88 5.04 6.31
CA GLU A 17 12.13 5.21 4.88
C GLU A 17 10.98 4.63 4.04
N ALA A 18 10.51 3.43 4.39
CA ALA A 18 9.38 2.78 3.73
C ALA A 18 8.10 3.61 3.87
N CYS A 19 7.80 4.10 5.08
CA CYS A 19 6.66 4.98 5.32
C CYS A 19 6.74 6.24 4.47
N ALA A 20 7.88 6.91 4.45
CA ALA A 20 8.07 8.14 3.68
C ALA A 20 7.85 7.90 2.18
N LEU A 21 8.35 6.78 1.66
CA LEU A 21 8.18 6.42 0.26
C LEU A 21 6.71 6.18 -0.10
N VAL A 22 5.98 5.44 0.73
CA VAL A 22 4.55 5.19 0.52
C VAL A 22 3.73 6.47 0.63
N LEU A 23 4.01 7.31 1.63
CA LEU A 23 3.31 8.59 1.80
C LEU A 23 3.51 9.51 0.60
N ALA A 24 4.72 9.56 0.04
CA ALA A 24 5.00 10.35 -1.15
C ALA A 24 4.18 9.84 -2.35
N GLU A 25 4.07 8.52 -2.50
CA GLU A 25 3.28 7.91 -3.59
C GLU A 25 1.79 8.16 -3.40
N ILE A 26 1.27 8.05 -2.18
CA ILE A 26 -0.13 8.38 -1.87
C ILE A 26 -0.46 9.81 -2.28
N LYS A 27 0.41 10.76 -1.95
CA LYS A 27 0.24 12.18 -2.32
C LYS A 27 0.29 12.38 -3.83
N ARG A 28 1.21 11.72 -4.51
CA ARG A 28 1.35 11.81 -5.97
C ARG A 28 0.13 11.29 -6.70
N VAL A 29 -0.38 10.13 -6.26
CA VAL A 29 -1.56 9.49 -6.88
C VAL A 29 -2.81 10.32 -6.68
N ASN A 30 -2.94 10.94 -5.51
CA ASN A 30 -4.08 11.80 -5.17
C ASN A 30 -5.43 11.12 -5.42
N TRP A 31 -5.59 9.91 -4.89
CA TRP A 31 -6.85 9.15 -5.00
C TRP A 31 -8.01 9.91 -4.34
N HIS A 32 -9.18 9.86 -4.93
CA HIS A 32 -10.35 10.62 -4.45
C HIS A 32 -10.96 10.09 -3.14
N ARG A 33 -10.47 8.96 -2.65
CA ARG A 33 -10.86 8.40 -1.35
C ARG A 33 -9.64 8.37 -0.43
N PRO A 34 -9.85 8.41 0.90
CA PRO A 34 -8.73 8.29 1.84
C PRO A 34 -7.98 6.96 1.67
N ILE A 35 -6.66 7.04 1.70
CA ILE A 35 -5.78 5.89 1.81
C ILE A 35 -5.21 5.91 3.21
N ARG A 36 -5.41 4.82 3.95
CA ARG A 36 -4.94 4.71 5.32
C ARG A 36 -3.62 3.95 5.35
N LEU A 37 -2.68 4.45 6.13
CA LEU A 37 -1.38 3.82 6.33
C LEU A 37 -1.20 3.57 7.82
N TYR A 38 -0.84 2.33 8.17
CA TYR A 38 -0.64 1.89 9.54
C TYR A 38 0.76 1.38 9.72
N THR A 39 1.35 1.72 10.87
CA THR A 39 2.56 1.05 11.36
C THR A 39 2.19 0.21 12.57
N SER A 40 2.80 -0.96 12.72
CA SER A 40 2.49 -1.85 13.84
C SER A 40 2.95 -1.23 15.16
N LYS A 41 2.03 -1.12 16.10
CA LYS A 41 2.34 -0.70 17.47
C LYS A 41 2.65 -1.92 18.35
N MET A 42 1.96 -3.02 18.10
CA MET A 42 2.17 -4.32 18.73
C MET A 42 2.06 -5.41 17.69
N GLY A 43 2.74 -6.51 17.89
CA GLY A 43 2.79 -7.61 16.96
C GLY A 43 4.17 -7.73 16.33
N ARG A 44 4.24 -8.17 15.08
CA ARG A 44 5.50 -8.32 14.37
C ARG A 44 6.17 -6.97 14.16
N PHE A 45 7.47 -6.90 14.42
CA PHE A 45 8.25 -5.69 14.21
C PHE A 45 8.28 -5.29 12.73
N ASP A 46 8.48 -3.99 12.49
CA ASP A 46 8.69 -3.42 11.16
C ASP A 46 7.60 -3.82 10.15
N THR A 47 6.35 -3.77 10.60
CA THR A 47 5.19 -4.08 9.77
C THR A 47 4.47 -2.81 9.37
N LEU A 48 4.17 -2.69 8.08
CA LEU A 48 3.47 -1.59 7.46
C LEU A 48 2.21 -2.13 6.79
N ALA A 49 1.07 -1.48 6.99
CA ALA A 49 -0.15 -1.86 6.32
C ALA A 49 -0.79 -0.64 5.65
N ALA A 50 -1.33 -0.84 4.46
CA ALA A 50 -2.05 0.18 3.72
C ALA A 50 -3.44 -0.31 3.36
N GLU A 51 -4.42 0.59 3.43
CA GLU A 51 -5.79 0.29 3.04
C GLU A 51 -6.29 1.33 2.05
N ASN A 52 -6.80 0.84 0.91
CA ASN A 52 -7.44 1.65 -0.12
C ASN A 52 -8.91 1.25 -0.21
N ASP A 53 -9.80 2.22 -0.32
CA ASP A 53 -11.22 1.99 -0.49
C ASP A 53 -11.61 2.12 -1.96
N PHE A 54 -12.46 1.20 -2.44
CA PHE A 54 -13.00 1.20 -3.80
C PHE A 54 -14.51 0.97 -3.75
N ALA A 55 -15.22 1.56 -4.71
CA ALA A 55 -16.67 1.37 -4.78
C ALA A 55 -17.05 -0.08 -5.09
N ASN A 56 -16.26 -0.74 -5.94
CA ASN A 56 -16.50 -2.11 -6.41
C ASN A 56 -15.20 -2.70 -7.00
N LEU A 57 -15.26 -3.95 -7.44
CA LEU A 57 -14.11 -4.64 -8.04
C LEU A 57 -13.63 -3.99 -9.33
N ALA A 58 -14.52 -3.44 -10.13
CA ALA A 58 -14.14 -2.77 -11.37
C ALA A 58 -13.27 -1.55 -11.11
N GLU A 59 -13.62 -0.73 -10.09
CA GLU A 59 -12.82 0.43 -9.67
C GLU A 59 -11.46 -0.02 -9.13
N TYR A 60 -11.41 -1.10 -8.35
CA TYR A 60 -10.17 -1.71 -7.85
C TYR A 60 -9.24 -2.12 -9.02
N GLU A 61 -9.76 -2.86 -9.98
CA GLU A 61 -8.97 -3.30 -11.13
C GLU A 61 -8.47 -2.12 -11.96
N GLN A 62 -9.32 -1.14 -12.19
CA GLN A 62 -8.96 0.06 -12.97
C GLN A 62 -7.85 0.85 -12.28
N TYR A 63 -7.95 1.03 -10.96
CA TYR A 63 -6.92 1.73 -10.19
C TYR A 63 -5.54 1.09 -10.35
N TRP A 64 -5.46 -0.22 -10.17
CA TRP A 64 -4.18 -0.92 -10.23
C TRP A 64 -3.63 -1.04 -11.65
N ASN A 65 -4.50 -1.19 -12.64
CA ASN A 65 -4.08 -1.17 -14.04
C ASN A 65 -3.53 0.20 -14.44
N ASP A 66 -4.20 1.27 -14.04
CA ASP A 66 -3.75 2.64 -14.33
C ASP A 66 -2.43 2.93 -13.62
N TRP A 67 -2.33 2.57 -12.34
CA TRP A 67 -1.11 2.79 -11.57
C TRP A 67 0.09 2.06 -12.17
N SER A 68 -0.07 0.78 -12.48
CA SER A 68 1.03 -0.04 -13.03
C SER A 68 1.48 0.42 -14.42
N ALA A 69 0.63 1.12 -15.16
CA ALA A 69 0.97 1.67 -16.47
C ALA A 69 1.78 2.97 -16.39
N THR A 70 1.91 3.57 -15.21
CA THR A 70 2.66 4.82 -15.04
C THR A 70 4.18 4.57 -14.90
N PRO A 71 5.04 5.48 -15.41
CA PRO A 71 6.48 5.39 -15.13
C PRO A 71 6.80 5.50 -13.65
N ALA A 72 5.98 6.22 -12.89
CA ALA A 72 6.15 6.40 -11.44
C ALA A 72 6.03 5.07 -10.68
N ALA A 73 5.21 4.12 -11.16
CA ALA A 73 5.09 2.80 -10.56
C ALA A 73 6.41 2.04 -10.59
N GLY A 74 7.08 2.03 -11.75
CA GLY A 74 8.39 1.41 -11.88
C GLY A 74 9.43 2.06 -10.97
N ALA A 75 9.45 3.39 -10.91
CA ALA A 75 10.36 4.13 -10.03
C ALA A 75 10.09 3.83 -8.55
N PHE A 76 8.82 3.71 -8.16
CA PHE A 76 8.43 3.31 -6.82
C PHE A 76 8.95 1.91 -6.48
N ILE A 77 8.69 0.93 -7.34
CA ILE A 77 9.09 -0.46 -7.12
C ILE A 77 10.61 -0.58 -7.00
N GLU A 78 11.36 0.17 -7.78
CA GLU A 78 12.83 0.18 -7.73
C GLU A 78 13.35 0.60 -6.34
N LYS A 79 12.71 1.59 -5.71
CA LYS A 79 13.06 2.06 -4.37
C LYS A 79 12.47 1.18 -3.27
N TRP A 80 11.32 0.57 -3.53
CA TRP A 80 10.58 -0.25 -2.58
C TRP A 80 11.21 -1.62 -2.35
N THR A 81 11.59 -2.30 -3.43
CA THR A 81 12.09 -3.68 -3.37
C THR A 81 13.25 -3.87 -2.37
N PRO A 82 14.24 -2.96 -2.26
CA PRO A 82 15.30 -3.12 -1.27
C PRO A 82 14.86 -2.99 0.18
N LEU A 83 13.67 -2.45 0.43
CA LEU A 83 13.19 -2.15 1.79
C LEU A 83 12.32 -3.25 2.38
N VAL A 84 11.78 -4.15 1.54
CA VAL A 84 10.78 -5.14 1.98
C VAL A 84 11.38 -6.53 2.07
N GLU A 85 10.81 -7.32 2.99
CA GLU A 85 11.09 -8.75 3.12
C GLU A 85 9.96 -9.55 2.49
N PRO A 86 10.21 -10.81 2.07
CA PRO A 86 9.16 -11.71 1.59
C PRO A 86 8.10 -11.98 2.67
N GLY A 87 6.92 -12.37 2.27
CA GLY A 87 5.88 -12.85 3.18
C GLY A 87 4.80 -11.84 3.53
N GLY A 88 4.70 -10.75 2.77
CA GLY A 88 3.56 -9.84 2.89
C GLY A 88 2.26 -10.49 2.43
N THR A 89 1.13 -9.85 2.76
CA THR A 89 -0.21 -10.31 2.40
C THR A 89 -1.01 -9.22 1.74
N GLN A 90 -2.01 -9.60 0.96
CA GLN A 90 -3.04 -8.69 0.48
C GLN A 90 -4.40 -9.34 0.63
N GLU A 91 -5.39 -8.52 0.95
CA GLU A 91 -6.75 -8.96 1.24
C GLU A 91 -7.75 -7.99 0.62
N LEU A 92 -8.89 -8.53 0.18
CA LEU A 92 -10.04 -7.73 -0.22
C LEU A 92 -11.18 -8.03 0.74
N TRP A 93 -11.78 -6.98 1.30
CA TRP A 93 -12.85 -7.08 2.28
C TRP A 93 -14.05 -6.28 1.81
N ASP A 94 -15.26 -6.81 2.03
CA ASP A 94 -16.47 -6.01 1.92
C ASP A 94 -16.66 -5.23 3.22
N LEU A 95 -16.83 -3.92 3.12
CA LEU A 95 -17.18 -3.13 4.29
C LEU A 95 -18.62 -3.39 4.66
N ALA A 96 -18.83 -4.04 5.80
CA ALA A 96 -20.17 -4.42 6.25
C ALA A 96 -20.94 -3.25 6.89
N ILE A 97 -20.20 -2.35 7.54
CA ILE A 97 -20.77 -1.20 8.24
C ILE A 97 -19.91 0.03 8.03
#